data_7e772d53295d3744b963bdb08df90cb1
#
_entry.id   7e772d53295d3744b963bdb08df90cb1
#
_cell.length_a   1.000
_cell.length_b   1.000
_cell.length_c   1.000
_cell.angle_alpha   90.00
_cell.angle_beta   90.00
_cell.angle_gamma   90.00
#
_symmetry.space_group_name_H-M   'P 1'
#
loop_
_entity.id
_entity.type
_entity.pdbx_description
1 polymer ?
#
loop_
_entity_poly.entity_id
_entity_poly.type
_entity_poly.pdbx_seq_one_letter_code
_entity_poly.pdbx_strand_id
1 'polypeptide(L)'
;DSDNIDHLEYSRTETGTELLIVEGTMNHYDQMIDYLMSNNLNDPSVYNQVQEWMDVDSFIDHLAMTMYCANTSWGHNREWWRPRTEDGRWEWLIVDLDRGFNIFNVFTNLLDNLMEDYQLFNLLLNSSSFQNRFIQRASSHLNNTFHYQRINASLDSLSAIIAPEMPRHITKWGEQGGISSMSDWEDELNEIRQFAENRTSIVRNQLGDELGLDETISVAVNVEPPGSGKILINDVPKIDQDHEETFFKDIPISILALPKPGYEFVGWEGITDSNRIQYDCNSDGLFTAVFQLSDELILQDVFTENTVLEGYQSYVVQENITINPGVTLTISEGVKISMPENGNIIVEGQLIINGTEQNPVEIFPHS
;
A
#
# COMPACT_ATOMS: atom_id res chain seq x y z
N ASP A 1 -22.14 -11.51 -3.70
CA ASP A 1 -22.47 -12.81 -4.32
C ASP A 1 -21.17 -13.51 -4.69
N SER A 2 -20.84 -14.63 -4.02
CA SER A 2 -19.63 -15.42 -4.23
C SER A 2 -19.47 -15.94 -5.68
N ASP A 3 -20.55 -16.01 -6.43
CA ASP A 3 -20.57 -16.48 -7.81
C ASP A 3 -19.89 -15.53 -8.83
N ASN A 4 -19.48 -14.33 -8.41
CA ASN A 4 -18.95 -13.28 -9.29
C ASN A 4 -17.44 -13.01 -9.10
N ILE A 5 -16.74 -13.88 -8.40
CA ILE A 5 -15.30 -13.77 -8.20
C ILE A 5 -14.56 -15.05 -8.62
N ASP A 6 -13.30 -14.91 -8.99
CA ASP A 6 -12.33 -15.98 -8.97
C ASP A 6 -11.44 -15.76 -7.74
N HIS A 7 -11.28 -16.78 -6.90
CA HIS A 7 -10.47 -16.75 -5.68
C HIS A 7 -9.59 -18.00 -5.63
N LEU A 8 -8.30 -17.77 -5.51
CA LEU A 8 -7.27 -18.80 -5.52
C LEU A 8 -6.42 -18.70 -4.25
N GLU A 9 -5.98 -19.86 -3.75
CA GLU A 9 -5.18 -19.98 -2.54
C GLU A 9 -4.09 -21.03 -2.71
N TYR A 10 -2.85 -20.74 -2.32
CA TYR A 10 -1.87 -21.77 -2.00
C TYR A 10 -2.03 -22.17 -0.54
N SER A 11 -2.48 -23.38 -0.31
CA SER A 11 -2.74 -23.90 1.03
C SER A 11 -1.95 -25.18 1.31
N ARG A 12 -1.75 -25.44 2.61
CA ARG A 12 -1.10 -26.67 3.07
C ARG A 12 -2.12 -27.81 3.09
N THR A 13 -1.82 -28.88 2.35
CA THR A 13 -2.61 -30.09 2.29
C THR A 13 -1.87 -31.27 2.92
N GLU A 14 -2.48 -32.45 2.97
CA GLU A 14 -1.84 -33.68 3.44
C GLU A 14 -0.67 -34.11 2.55
N THR A 15 -0.67 -33.71 1.29
CA THR A 15 0.33 -34.07 0.27
C THR A 15 1.40 -33.01 0.04
N GLY A 16 1.26 -31.83 0.63
CA GLY A 16 2.19 -30.71 0.48
C GLY A 16 1.48 -29.38 0.36
N THR A 17 2.10 -28.42 -0.33
CA THR A 17 1.47 -27.16 -0.68
C THR A 17 0.85 -27.25 -2.06
N GLU A 18 -0.43 -26.95 -2.17
CA GLU A 18 -1.20 -27.07 -3.42
C GLU A 18 -1.96 -25.77 -3.72
N LEU A 19 -2.15 -25.48 -5.01
CA LEU A 19 -3.01 -24.42 -5.47
C LEU A 19 -4.46 -24.89 -5.46
N LEU A 20 -5.29 -24.21 -4.68
CA LEU A 20 -6.71 -24.50 -4.53
C LEU A 20 -7.55 -23.42 -5.22
N ILE A 21 -8.67 -23.82 -5.80
CA ILE A 21 -9.72 -22.92 -6.25
C ILE A 21 -10.70 -22.79 -5.10
N VAL A 22 -10.69 -21.66 -4.40
CA VAL A 22 -11.62 -21.37 -3.28
C VAL A 22 -13.00 -21.04 -3.84
N GLU A 23 -13.03 -20.20 -4.89
CA GLU A 23 -14.25 -19.82 -5.61
C GLU A 23 -13.92 -19.63 -7.09
N GLY A 24 -14.86 -19.88 -7.96
CA GLY A 24 -14.74 -19.60 -9.38
C GLY A 24 -13.86 -20.56 -10.19
N THR A 25 -12.93 -20.02 -10.98
CA THR A 25 -12.03 -20.79 -11.85
C THR A 25 -10.65 -20.16 -11.89
N MET A 26 -9.63 -20.95 -12.27
CA MET A 26 -8.28 -20.39 -12.52
C MET A 26 -8.02 -20.05 -14.01
N ASN A 27 -9.02 -20.20 -14.88
CA ASN A 27 -8.81 -20.04 -16.33
C ASN A 27 -8.17 -18.70 -16.72
N HIS A 28 -8.60 -17.60 -16.09
CA HIS A 28 -8.04 -16.27 -16.36
C HIS A 28 -6.61 -16.13 -15.80
N TYR A 29 -6.34 -16.74 -14.66
CA TYR A 29 -4.98 -16.76 -14.09
C TYR A 29 -4.03 -17.56 -14.98
N ASP A 30 -4.43 -18.76 -15.42
CA ASP A 30 -3.67 -19.57 -16.36
C ASP A 30 -3.41 -18.83 -17.68
N GLN A 31 -4.43 -18.15 -18.21
CA GLN A 31 -4.28 -17.31 -19.41
C GLN A 31 -3.22 -16.21 -19.21
N MET A 32 -3.22 -15.56 -18.04
CA MET A 32 -2.21 -14.54 -17.70
C MET A 32 -0.80 -15.16 -17.62
N ILE A 33 -0.65 -16.30 -16.95
CA ILE A 33 0.64 -17.00 -16.83
C ILE A 33 1.15 -17.43 -18.21
N ASP A 34 0.30 -18.05 -19.05
CA ASP A 34 0.65 -18.45 -20.40
C ASP A 34 1.07 -17.25 -21.28
N TYR A 35 0.40 -16.12 -21.12
CA TYR A 35 0.73 -14.90 -21.81
C TYR A 35 2.10 -14.36 -21.39
N LEU A 36 2.39 -14.33 -20.08
CA LEU A 36 3.69 -13.94 -19.53
C LEU A 36 4.83 -14.85 -20.06
N MET A 37 4.58 -16.15 -20.12
CA MET A 37 5.57 -17.14 -20.62
C MET A 37 5.83 -17.03 -22.11
N SER A 38 4.87 -16.53 -22.90
CA SER A 38 4.90 -16.54 -24.35
C SER A 38 5.34 -15.22 -24.98
N ASN A 39 5.47 -14.14 -24.20
CA ASN A 39 5.70 -12.80 -24.72
C ASN A 39 6.92 -12.12 -24.08
N ASN A 40 7.46 -11.11 -24.78
CA ASN A 40 8.56 -10.30 -24.26
C ASN A 40 8.03 -9.18 -23.35
N LEU A 41 8.24 -9.29 -22.05
CA LEU A 41 7.76 -8.35 -21.04
C LEU A 41 8.43 -6.96 -21.08
N ASN A 42 9.50 -6.79 -21.86
CA ASN A 42 10.08 -5.48 -22.15
C ASN A 42 9.38 -4.76 -23.32
N ASP A 43 8.42 -5.41 -24.01
CA ASP A 43 7.50 -4.72 -24.89
C ASP A 43 6.43 -4.00 -24.07
N PRO A 44 6.32 -2.66 -24.18
CA PRO A 44 5.33 -1.90 -23.39
C PRO A 44 3.88 -2.37 -23.58
N SER A 45 3.53 -2.85 -24.79
CA SER A 45 2.18 -3.35 -25.05
C SER A 45 1.87 -4.63 -24.27
N VAL A 46 2.88 -5.49 -24.10
CA VAL A 46 2.76 -6.73 -23.31
C VAL A 46 2.62 -6.40 -21.82
N TYR A 47 3.46 -5.52 -21.31
CA TYR A 47 3.39 -5.12 -19.90
C TYR A 47 2.09 -4.39 -19.58
N ASN A 48 1.61 -3.51 -20.47
CA ASN A 48 0.30 -2.86 -20.31
C ASN A 48 -0.84 -3.88 -20.22
N GLN A 49 -0.82 -4.92 -21.07
CA GLN A 49 -1.85 -5.98 -20.99
C GLN A 49 -1.83 -6.72 -19.65
N VAL A 50 -0.66 -6.92 -19.05
CA VAL A 50 -0.55 -7.51 -17.71
C VAL A 50 -1.18 -6.61 -16.66
N GLN A 51 -0.98 -5.29 -16.74
CA GLN A 51 -1.58 -4.31 -15.84
C GLN A 51 -3.11 -4.21 -15.98
N GLU A 52 -3.66 -4.57 -17.12
CA GLU A 52 -5.12 -4.73 -17.32
C GLU A 52 -5.69 -5.94 -16.57
N TRP A 53 -4.89 -7.00 -16.38
CA TRP A 53 -5.32 -8.26 -15.79
C TRP A 53 -4.99 -8.41 -14.31
N MET A 54 -3.99 -7.67 -13.82
CA MET A 54 -3.61 -7.69 -12.40
C MET A 54 -3.31 -6.30 -11.86
N ASP A 55 -3.58 -6.09 -10.60
CA ASP A 55 -3.08 -4.95 -9.87
C ASP A 55 -1.63 -5.22 -9.46
N VAL A 56 -0.71 -4.61 -10.23
CA VAL A 56 0.73 -4.79 -10.03
C VAL A 56 1.18 -4.24 -8.68
N ASP A 57 0.56 -3.16 -8.22
CA ASP A 57 0.89 -2.55 -6.93
C ASP A 57 0.43 -3.42 -5.76
N SER A 58 -0.78 -3.97 -5.82
CA SER A 58 -1.27 -4.96 -4.85
C SER A 58 -0.33 -6.16 -4.74
N PHE A 59 0.17 -6.66 -5.88
CA PHE A 59 1.16 -7.74 -5.88
C PHE A 59 2.49 -7.34 -5.24
N ILE A 60 3.02 -6.16 -5.58
CA ILE A 60 4.26 -5.63 -4.99
C ILE A 60 4.11 -5.43 -3.49
N ASP A 61 2.98 -4.91 -3.03
CA ASP A 61 2.69 -4.68 -1.62
C ASP A 61 2.66 -5.99 -0.84
N HIS A 62 2.04 -7.03 -1.42
CA HIS A 62 2.06 -8.39 -0.86
C HIS A 62 3.51 -8.93 -0.74
N LEU A 63 4.33 -8.78 -1.77
CA LEU A 63 5.74 -9.19 -1.75
C LEU A 63 6.53 -8.40 -0.70
N ALA A 64 6.37 -7.07 -0.69
CA ALA A 64 7.07 -6.19 0.25
C ALA A 64 6.72 -6.52 1.71
N MET A 65 5.45 -6.78 2.01
CA MET A 65 5.01 -7.22 3.33
C MET A 65 5.59 -8.59 3.70
N THR A 66 5.53 -9.56 2.79
CA THR A 66 6.09 -10.90 2.99
C THR A 66 7.58 -10.84 3.32
N MET A 67 8.36 -10.07 2.54
CA MET A 67 9.79 -9.88 2.78
C MET A 67 10.05 -9.17 4.11
N TYR A 68 9.30 -8.09 4.39
CA TYR A 68 9.54 -7.29 5.60
C TYR A 68 9.25 -8.08 6.87
N CYS A 69 8.08 -8.69 6.99
CA CYS A 69 7.71 -9.43 8.20
C CYS A 69 8.49 -10.75 8.39
N ALA A 70 9.28 -11.17 7.40
CA ALA A 70 10.02 -12.45 7.41
C ALA A 70 9.09 -13.65 7.68
N ASN A 71 7.90 -13.66 7.04
CA ASN A 71 6.93 -14.73 7.21
C ASN A 71 7.44 -16.06 6.62
N THR A 72 7.96 -16.92 7.47
CA THR A 72 8.56 -18.21 7.05
C THR A 72 7.54 -19.24 6.56
N SER A 73 6.24 -18.96 6.70
CA SER A 73 5.14 -19.80 6.19
C SER A 73 4.53 -19.28 4.88
N TRP A 74 5.10 -18.26 4.24
CA TRP A 74 4.60 -17.62 3.04
C TRP A 74 4.25 -18.58 1.89
N GLY A 75 4.96 -19.70 1.78
CA GLY A 75 4.81 -20.64 0.66
C GLY A 75 3.42 -21.28 0.55
N HIS A 76 2.67 -21.35 1.66
CA HIS A 76 1.31 -21.91 1.71
C HIS A 76 0.26 -20.96 2.28
N ASN A 77 0.61 -19.69 2.43
CA ASN A 77 -0.28 -18.63 2.91
C ASN A 77 -0.28 -17.51 1.86
N ARG A 78 -0.77 -17.82 0.66
CA ARG A 78 -0.88 -16.89 -0.46
C ARG A 78 -2.27 -16.98 -1.02
N GLU A 79 -2.98 -15.87 -1.03
CA GLU A 79 -4.33 -15.75 -1.56
C GLU A 79 -4.41 -14.57 -2.52
N TRP A 80 -5.18 -14.76 -3.61
CA TRP A 80 -5.49 -13.70 -4.55
C TRP A 80 -6.84 -13.94 -5.18
N TRP A 81 -7.49 -12.87 -5.54
CA TRP A 81 -8.84 -12.89 -6.08
C TRP A 81 -9.03 -11.84 -7.18
N ARG A 82 -10.10 -11.96 -7.94
CA ARG A 82 -10.55 -10.95 -8.88
C ARG A 82 -12.07 -10.96 -9.01
N PRO A 83 -12.72 -9.80 -9.30
CA PRO A 83 -14.11 -9.80 -9.80
C PRO A 83 -14.16 -10.44 -11.19
N ARG A 84 -15.24 -11.16 -11.51
CA ARG A 84 -15.50 -11.72 -12.84
C ARG A 84 -16.15 -10.69 -13.77
N THR A 85 -15.69 -9.43 -13.73
CA THR A 85 -16.06 -8.37 -14.66
C THR A 85 -15.05 -8.28 -15.79
N GLU A 86 -15.37 -7.55 -16.85
CA GLU A 86 -14.49 -7.35 -18.00
C GLU A 86 -13.18 -6.64 -17.60
N ASP A 87 -13.29 -5.71 -16.66
CA ASP A 87 -12.22 -4.89 -16.09
C ASP A 87 -11.65 -5.45 -14.75
N GLY A 88 -12.10 -6.63 -14.32
CA GLY A 88 -11.68 -7.24 -13.06
C GLY A 88 -10.23 -7.69 -13.08
N ARG A 89 -9.41 -7.14 -12.17
CA ARG A 89 -7.98 -7.44 -12.02
C ARG A 89 -7.73 -8.34 -10.83
N TRP A 90 -6.67 -9.15 -10.92
CA TRP A 90 -6.16 -9.93 -9.78
C TRP A 90 -5.56 -9.01 -8.73
N GLU A 91 -5.95 -9.23 -7.47
CA GLU A 91 -5.47 -8.54 -6.29
C GLU A 91 -5.00 -9.55 -5.24
N TRP A 92 -3.96 -9.23 -4.49
CA TRP A 92 -3.34 -10.10 -3.50
C TRP A 92 -3.78 -9.74 -2.09
N LEU A 93 -4.12 -10.76 -1.32
CA LEU A 93 -4.47 -10.65 0.09
C LEU A 93 -3.25 -10.89 0.97
N ILE A 94 -3.19 -10.19 2.09
CA ILE A 94 -2.21 -10.46 3.14
C ILE A 94 -2.90 -11.34 4.17
N VAL A 95 -2.44 -12.59 4.29
CA VAL A 95 -3.03 -13.59 5.16
C VAL A 95 -1.98 -14.25 6.02
N ASP A 96 -2.37 -14.70 7.22
CA ASP A 96 -1.63 -15.58 8.13
C ASP A 96 -0.16 -15.15 8.36
N LEU A 97 0.03 -13.96 8.94
CA LEU A 97 1.35 -13.43 9.30
C LEU A 97 1.81 -13.83 10.70
N ASP A 98 1.22 -14.86 11.31
CA ASP A 98 1.50 -15.30 12.68
C ASP A 98 2.95 -15.75 12.91
N ARG A 99 3.67 -16.13 11.84
CA ARG A 99 5.10 -16.46 11.86
C ARG A 99 6.02 -15.32 11.43
N GLY A 100 5.46 -14.13 11.23
CA GLY A 100 6.20 -12.90 10.96
C GLY A 100 6.64 -12.17 12.23
N PHE A 101 7.42 -11.11 12.07
CA PHE A 101 7.90 -10.21 13.13
C PHE A 101 8.69 -10.90 14.25
N ASN A 102 9.24 -12.08 14.01
CA ASN A 102 10.03 -12.82 14.98
C ASN A 102 11.48 -12.34 14.94
N ILE A 103 12.01 -11.90 16.08
CA ILE A 103 13.38 -11.37 16.18
C ILE A 103 14.44 -12.38 15.75
N PHE A 104 14.22 -13.67 15.97
CA PHE A 104 15.15 -14.72 15.54
C PHE A 104 15.22 -14.87 14.01
N ASN A 105 14.21 -14.37 13.29
CA ASN A 105 14.13 -14.38 11.84
C ASN A 105 14.48 -13.03 11.22
N VAL A 106 14.97 -12.06 11.98
CA VAL A 106 15.23 -10.70 11.50
C VAL A 106 16.18 -10.65 10.29
N PHE A 107 17.09 -11.61 10.15
CA PHE A 107 18.05 -11.73 9.03
C PHE A 107 17.54 -12.62 7.89
N THR A 108 16.38 -13.25 8.01
CA THR A 108 15.86 -14.15 6.97
C THR A 108 15.69 -13.37 5.66
N ASN A 109 16.32 -13.89 4.60
CA ASN A 109 16.17 -13.36 3.23
C ASN A 109 15.09 -14.15 2.50
N LEU A 110 13.87 -13.58 2.44
CA LEU A 110 12.78 -14.18 1.69
C LEU A 110 12.77 -13.78 0.21
N LEU A 111 13.52 -12.74 -0.18
CA LEU A 111 13.57 -12.32 -1.59
C LEU A 111 14.16 -13.43 -2.47
N ASP A 112 15.24 -14.04 -2.03
CA ASP A 112 15.87 -15.18 -2.71
C ASP A 112 14.85 -16.32 -2.92
N ASN A 113 14.15 -16.74 -1.86
CA ASN A 113 13.12 -17.76 -1.95
C ASN A 113 11.94 -17.36 -2.88
N LEU A 114 11.51 -16.10 -2.82
CA LEU A 114 10.44 -15.59 -3.71
C LEU A 114 10.88 -15.61 -5.18
N MET A 115 12.13 -15.26 -5.45
CA MET A 115 12.69 -15.30 -6.79
C MET A 115 12.82 -16.74 -7.35
N GLU A 116 13.09 -17.72 -6.49
CA GLU A 116 13.18 -19.13 -6.90
C GLU A 116 11.81 -19.80 -7.00
N ASP A 117 10.93 -19.62 -6.01
CA ASP A 117 9.75 -20.46 -5.80
C ASP A 117 8.42 -19.79 -6.21
N TYR A 118 8.41 -18.48 -6.50
CA TYR A 118 7.19 -17.79 -6.90
C TYR A 118 7.17 -17.53 -8.41
N GLN A 119 6.58 -18.44 -9.18
CA GLN A 119 6.54 -18.40 -10.64
C GLN A 119 6.14 -17.04 -11.21
N LEU A 120 5.04 -16.43 -10.73
CA LEU A 120 4.58 -15.13 -11.23
C LEU A 120 5.63 -14.04 -11.02
N PHE A 121 6.24 -13.99 -9.82
CA PHE A 121 7.28 -13.01 -9.52
C PHE A 121 8.50 -13.20 -10.40
N ASN A 122 8.96 -14.45 -10.55
CA ASN A 122 10.08 -14.80 -11.42
C ASN A 122 9.85 -14.39 -12.89
N LEU A 123 8.63 -14.62 -13.41
CA LEU A 123 8.25 -14.19 -14.75
C LEU A 123 8.29 -12.65 -14.89
N LEU A 124 7.67 -11.93 -13.95
CA LEU A 124 7.60 -10.47 -13.97
C LEU A 124 8.96 -9.80 -13.83
N LEU A 125 9.91 -10.40 -13.13
CA LEU A 125 11.29 -9.92 -13.04
C LEU A 125 12.02 -9.86 -14.39
N ASN A 126 11.51 -10.46 -15.47
CA ASN A 126 12.02 -10.25 -16.81
C ASN A 126 11.61 -8.91 -17.45
N SER A 127 10.72 -8.14 -16.80
CA SER A 127 10.35 -6.79 -17.21
C SER A 127 11.14 -5.75 -16.42
N SER A 128 11.91 -4.92 -17.12
CA SER A 128 12.61 -3.79 -16.48
C SER A 128 11.63 -2.78 -15.84
N SER A 129 10.46 -2.60 -16.44
CA SER A 129 9.41 -1.73 -15.88
C SER A 129 8.87 -2.27 -14.56
N PHE A 130 8.60 -3.59 -14.47
CA PHE A 130 8.20 -4.23 -13.24
C PHE A 130 9.32 -4.18 -12.18
N GLN A 131 10.57 -4.53 -12.56
CA GLN A 131 11.69 -4.47 -11.62
C GLN A 131 11.83 -3.08 -10.99
N ASN A 132 11.83 -2.04 -11.81
CA ASN A 132 11.93 -0.65 -11.34
C ASN A 132 10.78 -0.30 -10.39
N ARG A 133 9.55 -0.67 -10.75
CA ARG A 133 8.36 -0.43 -9.90
C ARG A 133 8.47 -1.19 -8.58
N PHE A 134 8.83 -2.47 -8.61
CA PHE A 134 9.01 -3.31 -7.43
C PHE A 134 10.06 -2.74 -6.47
N ILE A 135 11.27 -2.43 -6.98
CA ILE A 135 12.39 -1.93 -6.17
C ILE A 135 11.98 -0.63 -5.47
N GLN A 136 11.44 0.32 -6.23
CA GLN A 136 11.18 1.65 -5.69
C GLN A 136 9.90 1.70 -4.83
N ARG A 137 8.87 0.91 -5.15
CA ARG A 137 7.69 0.83 -4.29
C ARG A 137 8.00 0.08 -2.98
N ALA A 138 8.76 -1.01 -3.03
CA ALA A 138 9.27 -1.68 -1.83
C ALA A 138 10.12 -0.72 -0.98
N SER A 139 10.98 0.10 -1.61
CA SER A 139 11.75 1.14 -0.92
C SER A 139 10.84 2.18 -0.24
N SER A 140 9.76 2.61 -0.91
CA SER A 140 8.78 3.53 -0.31
C SER A 140 8.09 2.93 0.91
N HIS A 141 7.76 1.63 0.87
CA HIS A 141 7.23 0.94 2.05
C HIS A 141 8.25 0.84 3.18
N LEU A 142 9.52 0.54 2.88
CA LEU A 142 10.59 0.52 3.88
C LEU A 142 10.80 1.87 4.53
N ASN A 143 10.67 2.97 3.76
CA ASN A 143 10.80 4.33 4.28
C ASN A 143 9.61 4.74 5.16
N ASN A 144 8.39 4.28 4.84
CA ASN A 144 7.14 4.81 5.38
C ASN A 144 6.29 3.76 6.11
N THR A 145 5.73 2.80 5.39
CA THR A 145 4.78 1.81 5.94
C THR A 145 5.44 0.95 7.02
N PHE A 146 6.69 0.54 6.75
CA PHE A 146 7.49 -0.32 7.62
C PHE A 146 8.50 0.44 8.46
N HIS A 147 8.38 1.77 8.55
CA HIS A 147 9.21 2.55 9.44
C HIS A 147 8.91 2.18 10.90
N TYR A 148 9.97 1.95 11.70
CA TYR A 148 9.85 1.41 13.06
C TYR A 148 8.92 2.25 13.96
N GLN A 149 8.93 3.59 13.82
CA GLN A 149 8.04 4.45 14.61
C GLN A 149 6.56 4.18 14.31
N ARG A 150 6.21 3.92 13.05
CA ARG A 150 4.84 3.58 12.67
C ARG A 150 4.43 2.20 13.18
N ILE A 151 5.33 1.22 13.05
CA ILE A 151 5.10 -0.13 13.60
C ILE A 151 4.90 -0.05 15.12
N ASN A 152 5.77 0.66 15.83
CA ASN A 152 5.67 0.81 17.29
C ASN A 152 4.37 1.52 17.71
N ALA A 153 3.97 2.60 17.02
CA ALA A 153 2.72 3.29 17.29
C ALA A 153 1.49 2.37 17.09
N SER A 154 1.51 1.55 16.03
CA SER A 154 0.46 0.55 15.78
C SER A 154 0.45 -0.53 16.86
N LEU A 155 1.63 -1.04 17.24
CA LEU A 155 1.79 -2.04 18.30
C LEU A 155 1.27 -1.51 19.64
N ASP A 156 1.63 -0.27 20.00
CA ASP A 156 1.19 0.37 21.23
C ASP A 156 -0.34 0.55 21.25
N SER A 157 -0.93 0.96 20.13
CA SER A 157 -2.37 1.10 20.00
C SER A 157 -3.11 -0.22 20.15
N LEU A 158 -2.65 -1.27 19.45
CA LEU A 158 -3.27 -2.60 19.49
C LEU A 158 -3.08 -3.27 20.85
N SER A 159 -1.88 -3.19 21.42
CA SER A 159 -1.59 -3.77 22.75
C SER A 159 -2.42 -3.10 23.84
N ALA A 160 -2.64 -1.77 23.78
CA ALA A 160 -3.47 -1.06 24.73
C ALA A 160 -4.93 -1.55 24.73
N ILE A 161 -5.46 -1.95 23.55
CA ILE A 161 -6.82 -2.50 23.44
C ILE A 161 -6.95 -3.84 24.15
N ILE A 162 -5.96 -4.72 24.03
CA ILE A 162 -6.03 -6.09 24.59
C ILE A 162 -5.46 -6.19 26.03
N ALA A 163 -4.64 -5.23 26.45
CA ALA A 163 -4.01 -5.24 27.79
C ALA A 163 -4.97 -5.52 28.95
N PRO A 164 -6.19 -4.98 29.00
CA PRO A 164 -7.14 -5.25 30.08
C PRO A 164 -7.54 -6.73 30.20
N GLU A 165 -7.51 -7.48 29.10
CA GLU A 165 -7.89 -8.91 29.04
C GLU A 165 -6.71 -9.86 29.26
N MET A 166 -5.47 -9.39 29.16
CA MET A 166 -4.27 -10.23 29.27
C MET A 166 -4.17 -10.97 30.62
N PRO A 167 -4.47 -10.41 31.79
CA PRO A 167 -4.45 -11.16 33.05
C PRO A 167 -5.40 -12.36 33.04
N ARG A 168 -6.58 -12.21 32.43
CA ARG A 168 -7.57 -13.29 32.29
C ARG A 168 -7.10 -14.34 31.30
N HIS A 169 -6.51 -13.93 30.19
CA HIS A 169 -5.90 -14.83 29.19
C HIS A 169 -4.80 -15.66 29.82
N ILE A 170 -3.86 -15.06 30.55
CA ILE A 170 -2.75 -15.72 31.24
C ILE A 170 -3.28 -16.72 32.25
N THR A 171 -4.26 -16.31 33.09
CA THR A 171 -4.88 -17.23 34.08
C THR A 171 -5.48 -18.46 33.45
N LYS A 172 -6.06 -18.33 32.24
CA LYS A 172 -6.74 -19.44 31.56
C LYS A 172 -5.78 -20.33 30.75
N TRP A 173 -4.78 -19.76 30.11
CA TRP A 173 -4.00 -20.40 29.05
C TRP A 173 -2.50 -20.45 29.33
N GLY A 174 -1.99 -19.69 30.31
CA GLY A 174 -0.55 -19.53 30.54
C GLY A 174 0.18 -20.84 30.86
N GLU A 175 -0.49 -21.83 31.49
CA GLU A 175 0.09 -23.14 31.76
C GLU A 175 0.14 -24.08 30.54
N GLN A 176 -0.50 -23.71 29.41
CA GLN A 176 -0.61 -24.56 28.22
C GLN A 176 0.45 -24.27 27.14
N GLY A 177 1.48 -23.50 27.48
CA GLY A 177 2.56 -23.11 26.58
C GLY A 177 2.19 -21.88 25.75
N GLY A 178 2.50 -20.73 26.27
CA GLY A 178 2.23 -19.41 25.69
C GLY A 178 2.72 -18.35 26.65
N ILE A 179 2.12 -17.18 26.59
CA ILE A 179 2.41 -16.07 27.50
C ILE A 179 1.95 -16.47 28.90
N SER A 180 2.90 -16.65 29.83
CA SER A 180 2.64 -17.15 31.19
C SER A 180 2.55 -16.04 32.24
N SER A 181 3.01 -14.83 31.91
CA SER A 181 2.97 -13.66 32.79
C SER A 181 2.82 -12.36 31.99
N MET A 182 2.45 -11.27 32.67
CA MET A 182 2.47 -9.94 32.05
C MET A 182 3.88 -9.52 31.63
N SER A 183 4.91 -9.97 32.33
CA SER A 183 6.30 -9.72 31.94
C SER A 183 6.65 -10.41 30.64
N ASP A 184 6.26 -11.69 30.46
CA ASP A 184 6.49 -12.42 29.22
C ASP A 184 5.78 -11.72 28.03
N TRP A 185 4.57 -11.22 28.26
CA TRP A 185 3.86 -10.48 27.24
C TRP A 185 4.56 -9.17 26.84
N GLU A 186 5.08 -8.41 27.81
CA GLU A 186 5.88 -7.21 27.53
C GLU A 186 7.21 -7.55 26.83
N ASP A 187 7.81 -8.68 27.16
CA ASP A 187 9.04 -9.16 26.49
C ASP A 187 8.76 -9.49 25.00
N GLU A 188 7.64 -10.15 24.69
CA GLU A 188 7.21 -10.43 23.31
C GLU A 188 6.93 -9.12 22.52
N LEU A 189 6.26 -8.14 23.13
CA LEU A 189 6.08 -6.83 22.51
C LEU A 189 7.42 -6.13 22.23
N ASN A 190 8.40 -6.26 23.14
CA ASN A 190 9.72 -5.70 22.95
C ASN A 190 10.51 -6.41 21.85
N GLU A 191 10.33 -7.72 21.64
CA GLU A 191 10.93 -8.44 20.51
C GLU A 191 10.40 -7.92 19.16
N ILE A 192 9.10 -7.65 19.06
CA ILE A 192 8.52 -7.03 17.85
C ILE A 192 9.12 -5.64 17.59
N ARG A 193 9.29 -4.81 18.65
CA ARG A 193 9.94 -3.49 18.52
C ARG A 193 11.38 -3.61 18.02
N GLN A 194 12.15 -4.53 18.59
CA GLN A 194 13.54 -4.79 18.17
C GLN A 194 13.61 -5.30 16.72
N PHE A 195 12.68 -6.17 16.33
CA PHE A 195 12.55 -6.58 14.94
C PHE A 195 12.35 -5.38 14.02
N ALA A 196 11.37 -4.53 14.31
CA ALA A 196 11.04 -3.35 13.50
C ALA A 196 12.21 -2.36 13.37
N GLU A 197 12.95 -2.12 14.48
CA GLU A 197 14.13 -1.24 14.49
C GLU A 197 15.26 -1.71 13.56
N ASN A 198 15.42 -3.02 13.42
CA ASN A 198 16.54 -3.59 12.65
C ASN A 198 16.13 -3.95 11.22
N ARG A 199 14.88 -4.37 10.99
CA ARG A 199 14.46 -5.05 9.76
C ARG A 199 14.55 -4.20 8.50
N THR A 200 14.22 -2.92 8.59
CA THR A 200 14.20 -2.01 7.42
C THR A 200 15.55 -1.96 6.69
N SER A 201 16.64 -1.78 7.42
CA SER A 201 17.99 -1.74 6.83
C SER A 201 18.41 -3.09 6.26
N ILE A 202 18.05 -4.17 6.93
CA ILE A 202 18.37 -5.55 6.51
C ILE A 202 17.67 -5.86 5.17
N VAL A 203 16.36 -5.59 5.05
CA VAL A 203 15.61 -5.84 3.80
C VAL A 203 16.13 -4.96 2.67
N ARG A 204 16.51 -3.70 2.95
CA ARG A 204 17.11 -2.82 1.93
C ARG A 204 18.42 -3.39 1.41
N ASN A 205 19.28 -3.90 2.29
CA ASN A 205 20.54 -4.55 1.88
C ASN A 205 20.26 -5.82 1.07
N GLN A 206 19.29 -6.65 1.48
CA GLN A 206 18.88 -7.85 0.74
C GLN A 206 18.40 -7.50 -0.67
N LEU A 207 17.58 -6.43 -0.83
CA LEU A 207 17.18 -5.93 -2.15
C LEU A 207 18.41 -5.52 -2.99
N GLY A 208 19.37 -4.81 -2.39
CA GLY A 208 20.61 -4.42 -3.05
C GLY A 208 21.42 -5.61 -3.51
N ASP A 209 21.68 -6.55 -2.60
CA ASP A 209 22.49 -7.73 -2.86
C ASP A 209 21.89 -8.64 -3.94
N GLU A 210 20.58 -8.97 -3.85
CA GLU A 210 19.90 -9.89 -4.77
C GLU A 210 19.68 -9.28 -6.18
N LEU A 211 19.48 -7.97 -6.25
CA LEU A 211 19.18 -7.29 -7.53
C LEU A 211 20.39 -6.54 -8.11
N GLY A 212 21.56 -6.63 -7.47
CA GLY A 212 22.81 -6.01 -7.94
C GLY A 212 22.78 -4.48 -7.88
N LEU A 213 22.21 -3.90 -6.81
CA LEU A 213 22.05 -2.47 -6.62
C LEU A 213 23.04 -1.96 -5.57
N ASP A 214 24.07 -1.25 -6.00
CA ASP A 214 25.23 -0.90 -5.16
C ASP A 214 25.06 0.44 -4.42
N GLU A 215 24.25 1.37 -4.96
CA GLU A 215 24.19 2.75 -4.46
C GLU A 215 22.76 3.17 -4.14
N THR A 216 22.63 3.97 -3.09
CA THR A 216 21.39 4.65 -2.73
C THR A 216 21.55 6.15 -2.71
N ILE A 217 20.43 6.87 -2.85
CA ILE A 217 20.33 8.33 -2.75
C ILE A 217 19.31 8.72 -1.69
N SER A 218 19.39 9.96 -1.22
CA SER A 218 18.42 10.57 -0.32
C SER A 218 17.45 11.47 -1.09
N VAL A 219 16.16 11.36 -0.79
CA VAL A 219 15.12 12.23 -1.34
C VAL A 219 14.37 12.89 -0.20
N ALA A 220 14.45 14.22 -0.14
CA ALA A 220 13.67 15.05 0.76
C ALA A 220 12.54 15.74 0.00
N VAL A 221 11.38 15.86 0.64
CA VAL A 221 10.24 16.59 0.08
C VAL A 221 9.62 17.48 1.14
N ASN A 222 9.23 18.71 0.74
CA ASN A 222 8.59 19.70 1.60
C ASN A 222 7.23 20.10 1.07
N VAL A 223 6.37 20.60 1.97
CA VAL A 223 5.05 21.16 1.66
C VAL A 223 4.99 22.60 2.14
N GLU A 224 4.71 23.53 1.23
CA GLU A 224 4.56 24.97 1.51
C GLU A 224 3.16 25.48 1.13
N PRO A 225 2.41 26.12 2.07
CA PRO A 225 2.72 26.23 3.50
C PRO A 225 2.56 24.87 4.24
N PRO A 226 3.20 24.67 5.40
CA PRO A 226 3.09 23.43 6.15
C PRO A 226 1.63 23.04 6.41
N GLY A 227 1.30 21.77 6.15
CA GLY A 227 -0.05 21.25 6.37
C GLY A 227 -1.08 21.56 5.28
N SER A 228 -0.72 22.21 4.17
CA SER A 228 -1.60 22.53 3.04
C SER A 228 -1.82 21.35 2.08
N GLY A 229 -1.03 20.31 2.16
CA GLY A 229 -1.11 19.15 1.30
C GLY A 229 -0.34 17.97 1.87
N LYS A 230 -0.25 16.90 1.08
CA LYS A 230 0.57 15.73 1.37
C LYS A 230 1.27 15.25 0.11
N ILE A 231 2.33 14.47 0.29
CA ILE A 231 3.13 13.94 -0.80
C ILE A 231 3.12 12.41 -0.70
N LEU A 232 2.97 11.76 -1.85
CA LEU A 232 3.15 10.33 -2.03
C LEU A 232 4.39 10.10 -2.90
N ILE A 233 5.20 9.11 -2.55
CA ILE A 233 6.29 8.64 -3.41
C ILE A 233 5.99 7.20 -3.81
N ASN A 234 5.94 6.96 -5.13
CA ASN A 234 5.49 5.70 -5.72
C ASN A 234 4.10 5.25 -5.23
N ASP A 235 3.21 6.24 -5.03
CA ASP A 235 1.85 6.10 -4.51
C ASP A 235 1.77 5.59 -3.05
N VAL A 236 2.89 5.62 -2.31
CA VAL A 236 2.95 5.34 -0.87
C VAL A 236 2.98 6.65 -0.10
N PRO A 237 2.03 6.88 0.84
CA PRO A 237 2.01 8.09 1.67
C PRO A 237 3.21 8.17 2.61
N LYS A 238 3.83 9.35 2.70
CA LYS A 238 4.90 9.60 3.66
C LYS A 238 4.40 9.51 5.11
N ILE A 239 5.28 9.01 5.99
CA ILE A 239 5.03 8.97 7.43
C ILE A 239 5.11 10.37 8.06
N ASP A 240 6.06 11.18 7.62
CA ASP A 240 6.31 12.53 8.09
C ASP A 240 6.85 13.39 6.94
N GLN A 241 6.50 14.69 6.92
CA GLN A 241 6.94 15.62 5.88
C GLN A 241 8.45 15.90 5.94
N ASP A 242 9.04 15.88 7.14
CA ASP A 242 10.45 16.20 7.36
C ASP A 242 11.37 14.97 7.27
N HIS A 243 10.82 13.79 6.97
CA HIS A 243 11.59 12.55 6.87
C HIS A 243 12.24 12.42 5.49
N GLU A 244 13.57 12.28 5.44
CA GLU A 244 14.29 11.92 4.22
C GLU A 244 14.09 10.44 3.91
N GLU A 245 13.86 10.15 2.64
CA GLU A 245 13.65 8.80 2.15
C GLU A 245 14.85 8.29 1.36
N THR A 246 15.19 7.03 1.53
CA THR A 246 16.29 6.39 0.82
C THR A 246 15.77 5.54 -0.34
N PHE A 247 16.28 5.81 -1.55
CA PHE A 247 15.95 5.08 -2.77
C PHE A 247 17.19 4.55 -3.46
N PHE A 248 17.05 3.52 -4.29
CA PHE A 248 18.16 3.03 -5.11
C PHE A 248 18.43 4.01 -6.26
N LYS A 249 19.72 4.23 -6.51
CA LYS A 249 20.22 5.16 -7.52
C LYS A 249 19.89 4.68 -8.94
N ASP A 250 19.69 5.64 -9.85
CA ASP A 250 19.43 5.41 -11.27
C ASP A 250 18.15 4.61 -11.59
N ILE A 251 17.25 4.47 -10.61
CA ILE A 251 15.92 3.88 -10.79
C ILE A 251 14.87 4.95 -10.52
N PRO A 252 14.02 5.31 -11.50
CA PRO A 252 13.07 6.41 -11.36
C PRO A 252 12.02 6.19 -10.26
N ILE A 253 11.65 7.28 -9.59
CA ILE A 253 10.51 7.36 -8.67
C ILE A 253 9.47 8.35 -9.18
N SER A 254 8.21 8.11 -8.80
CA SER A 254 7.09 9.02 -9.03
C SER A 254 6.80 9.77 -7.73
N ILE A 255 6.72 11.11 -7.80
CA ILE A 255 6.40 11.96 -6.66
C ILE A 255 5.11 12.70 -6.97
N LEU A 256 4.07 12.55 -6.13
CA LEU A 256 2.76 13.14 -6.30
C LEU A 256 2.43 14.07 -5.14
N ALA A 257 2.06 15.32 -5.46
CA ALA A 257 1.54 16.29 -4.50
C ALA A 257 0.01 16.30 -4.53
N LEU A 258 -0.63 16.17 -3.37
CA LEU A 258 -2.08 16.21 -3.20
C LEU A 258 -2.46 17.36 -2.26
N PRO A 259 -3.32 18.31 -2.68
CA PRO A 259 -3.80 19.37 -1.81
C PRO A 259 -4.74 18.83 -0.73
N LYS A 260 -4.77 19.46 0.43
CA LYS A 260 -5.87 19.27 1.39
C LYS A 260 -7.06 20.14 1.01
N PRO A 261 -8.27 19.80 1.49
CA PRO A 261 -9.45 20.65 1.31
C PRO A 261 -9.17 22.11 1.68
N GLY A 262 -9.58 23.05 0.84
CA GLY A 262 -9.32 24.49 0.99
C GLY A 262 -7.96 24.97 0.45
N TYR A 263 -7.20 24.09 -0.18
CA TYR A 263 -5.95 24.41 -0.87
C TYR A 263 -5.99 23.89 -2.31
N GLU A 264 -5.22 24.52 -3.17
CA GLU A 264 -4.93 24.05 -4.52
C GLU A 264 -3.41 23.97 -4.72
N PHE A 265 -2.98 23.02 -5.56
CA PHE A 265 -1.57 22.87 -5.90
C PHE A 265 -1.16 23.94 -6.92
N VAL A 266 -0.06 24.63 -6.63
CA VAL A 266 0.49 25.68 -7.49
C VAL A 266 1.60 25.15 -8.39
N GLY A 267 2.45 24.26 -7.83
CA GLY A 267 3.59 23.72 -8.57
C GLY A 267 4.65 23.17 -7.65
N TRP A 268 5.62 22.48 -8.24
CA TRP A 268 6.89 22.13 -7.61
C TRP A 268 7.86 23.31 -7.80
N GLU A 269 8.44 23.79 -6.73
CA GLU A 269 9.31 24.97 -6.74
C GLU A 269 10.42 24.87 -7.79
N GLY A 270 10.38 25.77 -8.79
CA GLY A 270 11.38 25.84 -9.86
C GLY A 270 11.39 24.66 -10.86
N ILE A 271 10.36 23.79 -10.85
CA ILE A 271 10.32 22.58 -11.69
C ILE A 271 9.14 22.60 -12.66
N THR A 272 7.90 22.46 -12.17
CA THR A 272 6.69 22.32 -13.01
C THR A 272 5.42 22.58 -12.19
N ASP A 273 4.30 22.87 -12.88
CA ASP A 273 2.95 22.97 -12.34
C ASP A 273 2.18 21.64 -12.38
N SER A 274 2.74 20.58 -12.96
CA SER A 274 2.19 19.24 -12.85
C SER A 274 2.31 18.72 -11.41
N ASN A 275 1.21 18.23 -10.84
CA ASN A 275 1.21 17.71 -9.47
C ASN A 275 1.97 16.38 -9.33
N ARG A 276 2.24 15.69 -10.44
CA ARG A 276 3.06 14.46 -10.48
C ARG A 276 4.32 14.69 -11.30
N ILE A 277 5.45 14.34 -10.72
CA ILE A 277 6.76 14.37 -11.38
C ILE A 277 7.43 13.00 -11.34
N GLN A 278 8.32 12.76 -12.30
CA GLN A 278 9.25 11.63 -12.30
C GLN A 278 10.65 12.15 -11.96
N TYR A 279 11.34 11.44 -11.10
CA TYR A 279 12.73 11.74 -10.73
C TYR A 279 13.61 10.52 -10.96
N ASP A 280 14.68 10.68 -11.75
CA ASP A 280 15.54 9.58 -12.20
C ASP A 280 16.51 9.06 -11.13
N CYS A 281 16.49 9.60 -9.93
CA CYS A 281 17.31 9.16 -8.78
C CYS A 281 18.82 9.13 -9.06
N ASN A 282 19.33 10.03 -9.90
CA ASN A 282 20.76 10.09 -10.27
C ASN A 282 21.65 10.77 -9.22
N SER A 283 21.05 11.48 -8.26
CA SER A 283 21.71 12.12 -7.12
C SER A 283 20.70 12.34 -5.99
N ASP A 284 21.14 12.87 -4.84
CA ASP A 284 20.22 13.33 -3.81
C ASP A 284 19.27 14.40 -4.35
N GLY A 285 18.01 14.37 -3.93
CA GLY A 285 16.95 15.26 -4.40
C GLY A 285 16.23 15.99 -3.28
N LEU A 286 15.85 17.24 -3.55
CA LEU A 286 15.00 18.05 -2.68
C LEU A 286 13.86 18.64 -3.53
N PHE A 287 12.61 18.39 -3.14
CA PHE A 287 11.42 18.83 -3.86
C PHE A 287 10.47 19.55 -2.91
N THR A 288 10.06 20.78 -3.25
CA THR A 288 9.07 21.53 -2.48
C THR A 288 7.78 21.65 -3.27
N ALA A 289 6.70 21.07 -2.75
CA ALA A 289 5.35 21.24 -3.26
C ALA A 289 4.74 22.52 -2.70
N VAL A 290 4.34 23.43 -3.59
CA VAL A 290 3.74 24.72 -3.22
C VAL A 290 2.24 24.64 -3.41
N PHE A 291 1.50 25.03 -2.37
CA PHE A 291 0.05 25.14 -2.39
C PHE A 291 -0.37 26.57 -2.02
N GLN A 292 -1.57 26.96 -2.42
CA GLN A 292 -2.18 28.22 -1.99
C GLN A 292 -3.60 28.00 -1.50
N LEU A 293 -4.13 28.92 -0.72
CA LEU A 293 -5.54 28.89 -0.34
C LEU A 293 -6.39 29.01 -1.61
N SER A 294 -7.39 28.14 -1.71
CA SER A 294 -8.43 28.24 -2.73
C SER A 294 -9.68 28.84 -2.13
N ASP A 295 -10.37 29.72 -2.87
CA ASP A 295 -11.69 30.21 -2.51
C ASP A 295 -12.77 29.09 -2.60
N GLU A 296 -12.47 28.05 -3.35
CA GLU A 296 -13.25 26.82 -3.48
C GLU A 296 -12.62 25.71 -2.62
N LEU A 297 -13.45 24.93 -1.93
CA LEU A 297 -12.99 23.74 -1.21
C LEU A 297 -12.77 22.60 -2.21
N ILE A 298 -11.62 22.62 -2.90
CA ILE A 298 -11.29 21.57 -3.87
C ILE A 298 -11.01 20.27 -3.13
N LEU A 299 -11.72 19.21 -3.51
CA LEU A 299 -11.46 17.86 -2.97
C LEU A 299 -10.23 17.25 -3.65
N GLN A 300 -9.49 16.50 -2.86
CA GLN A 300 -8.41 15.66 -3.38
C GLN A 300 -8.98 14.52 -4.24
N ASP A 301 -8.26 14.14 -5.28
CA ASP A 301 -8.69 13.08 -6.20
C ASP A 301 -8.60 11.69 -5.56
N VAL A 302 -7.70 11.49 -4.58
CA VAL A 302 -7.48 10.20 -3.91
C VAL A 302 -7.49 10.36 -2.40
N PHE A 303 -8.40 9.65 -1.73
CA PHE A 303 -8.47 9.56 -0.27
C PHE A 303 -7.62 8.38 0.21
N THR A 304 -6.54 8.69 0.93
CA THR A 304 -5.58 7.71 1.48
C THR A 304 -5.63 7.63 3.01
N GLU A 305 -6.52 8.40 3.64
CA GLU A 305 -6.75 8.42 5.08
C GLU A 305 -8.23 8.72 5.36
N ASN A 306 -8.74 8.28 6.52
CA ASN A 306 -10.10 8.57 6.94
C ASN A 306 -10.34 10.07 6.95
N THR A 307 -11.33 10.52 6.19
CA THR A 307 -11.62 11.94 5.99
C THR A 307 -13.09 12.21 6.25
N VAL A 308 -13.38 13.34 6.91
CA VAL A 308 -14.73 13.84 7.12
C VAL A 308 -14.89 15.14 6.34
N LEU A 309 -15.87 15.20 5.43
CA LEU A 309 -16.29 16.45 4.81
C LEU A 309 -17.28 17.14 5.77
N GLU A 310 -16.87 18.31 6.23
CA GLU A 310 -17.62 19.09 7.22
C GLU A 310 -18.97 19.54 6.67
N GLY A 311 -20.00 19.49 7.51
CA GLY A 311 -21.36 19.82 7.13
C GLY A 311 -21.55 21.25 6.62
N TYR A 312 -22.54 21.43 5.73
CA TYR A 312 -22.91 22.73 5.13
C TYR A 312 -21.83 23.43 4.31
N GLN A 313 -20.79 22.67 3.88
CA GLN A 313 -19.75 23.17 3.00
C GLN A 313 -20.00 22.76 1.55
N SER A 314 -19.47 23.57 0.63
CA SER A 314 -19.48 23.28 -0.82
C SER A 314 -18.08 22.87 -1.27
N TYR A 315 -17.98 21.72 -1.91
CA TYR A 315 -16.74 21.17 -2.39
C TYR A 315 -16.77 21.03 -3.92
N VAL A 316 -15.61 21.17 -4.53
CA VAL A 316 -15.43 21.01 -5.98
C VAL A 316 -14.51 19.81 -6.23
N VAL A 317 -14.92 18.91 -7.11
CA VAL A 317 -14.12 17.81 -7.61
C VAL A 317 -13.63 18.17 -9.01
N GLN A 318 -12.34 18.07 -9.25
CA GLN A 318 -11.77 18.46 -10.55
C GLN A 318 -11.79 17.32 -11.57
N GLU A 319 -11.64 16.07 -11.14
CA GLU A 319 -11.66 14.90 -12.03
C GLU A 319 -12.50 13.77 -11.42
N ASN A 320 -11.88 12.76 -10.85
CA ASN A 320 -12.52 11.64 -10.16
C ASN A 320 -12.15 11.65 -8.68
N ILE A 321 -12.96 10.99 -7.86
CA ILE A 321 -12.63 10.69 -6.48
C ILE A 321 -12.38 9.20 -6.37
N THR A 322 -11.25 8.81 -5.76
CA THR A 322 -10.96 7.43 -5.39
C THR A 322 -10.82 7.33 -3.87
N ILE A 323 -11.54 6.42 -3.24
CA ILE A 323 -11.43 6.09 -1.82
C ILE A 323 -10.69 4.77 -1.71
N ASN A 324 -9.43 4.81 -1.29
CA ASN A 324 -8.56 3.63 -1.25
C ASN A 324 -9.06 2.55 -0.26
N PRO A 325 -8.67 1.29 -0.45
CA PRO A 325 -8.96 0.21 0.48
C PRO A 325 -8.59 0.54 1.93
N GLY A 326 -9.49 0.23 2.86
CA GLY A 326 -9.30 0.53 4.29
C GLY A 326 -9.51 1.99 4.70
N VAL A 327 -9.83 2.88 3.77
CA VAL A 327 -10.11 4.30 4.02
C VAL A 327 -11.61 4.55 4.09
N THR A 328 -12.05 5.40 5.01
CA THR A 328 -13.44 5.86 5.13
C THR A 328 -13.54 7.34 4.77
N LEU A 329 -14.34 7.66 3.75
CA LEU A 329 -14.80 9.02 3.49
C LEU A 329 -16.20 9.20 4.10
N THR A 330 -16.32 10.13 5.06
CA THR A 330 -17.61 10.50 5.65
C THR A 330 -18.05 11.86 5.11
N ILE A 331 -19.25 11.92 4.54
CA ILE A 331 -19.87 13.16 4.05
C ILE A 331 -20.96 13.54 5.04
N SER A 332 -20.79 14.69 5.71
CA SER A 332 -21.73 15.20 6.72
C SER A 332 -22.99 15.80 6.06
N GLU A 333 -24.03 16.04 6.87
CA GLU A 333 -25.27 16.64 6.41
C GLU A 333 -25.09 18.02 5.75
N GLY A 334 -25.90 18.31 4.74
CA GLY A 334 -25.90 19.60 4.04
C GLY A 334 -24.67 19.88 3.18
N VAL A 335 -23.77 18.92 3.00
CA VAL A 335 -22.63 19.04 2.11
C VAL A 335 -23.08 19.05 0.65
N LYS A 336 -22.49 19.94 -0.13
CA LYS A 336 -22.67 20.03 -1.58
C LYS A 336 -21.37 19.68 -2.29
N ILE A 337 -21.44 18.79 -3.28
CA ILE A 337 -20.28 18.37 -4.07
C ILE A 337 -20.59 18.62 -5.54
N SER A 338 -19.81 19.52 -6.14
CA SER A 338 -19.85 19.77 -7.58
C SER A 338 -18.83 18.86 -8.27
N MET A 339 -19.27 18.07 -9.25
CA MET A 339 -18.44 17.11 -9.99
C MET A 339 -18.37 17.44 -11.48
N PRO A 340 -17.27 17.10 -12.19
CA PRO A 340 -17.23 17.22 -13.65
C PRO A 340 -18.24 16.28 -14.31
N GLU A 341 -18.67 16.61 -15.53
CA GLU A 341 -19.74 15.89 -16.25
C GLU A 341 -19.50 14.37 -16.37
N ASN A 342 -18.22 13.95 -16.48
CA ASN A 342 -17.82 12.54 -16.54
C ASN A 342 -17.08 12.07 -15.27
N GLY A 343 -17.22 12.83 -14.17
CA GLY A 343 -16.57 12.50 -12.89
C GLY A 343 -17.19 11.27 -12.23
N ASN A 344 -16.35 10.46 -11.62
CA ASN A 344 -16.74 9.25 -10.90
C ASN A 344 -16.30 9.32 -9.45
N ILE A 345 -17.04 8.65 -8.57
CA ILE A 345 -16.62 8.32 -7.21
C ILE A 345 -16.35 6.82 -7.19
N ILE A 346 -15.07 6.46 -7.14
CA ILE A 346 -14.59 5.09 -7.09
C ILE A 346 -14.40 4.72 -5.62
N VAL A 347 -15.17 3.74 -5.14
CA VAL A 347 -15.16 3.34 -3.73
C VAL A 347 -14.50 1.97 -3.61
N GLU A 348 -13.22 1.96 -3.31
CA GLU A 348 -12.46 0.74 -2.98
C GLU A 348 -12.40 0.53 -1.45
N GLY A 349 -12.64 1.58 -0.67
CA GLY A 349 -12.78 1.58 0.78
C GLY A 349 -14.23 1.70 1.23
N GLN A 350 -14.55 2.68 2.08
CA GLN A 350 -15.88 2.91 2.62
C GLN A 350 -16.34 4.37 2.38
N LEU A 351 -17.56 4.53 1.87
CA LEU A 351 -18.23 5.82 1.76
C LEU A 351 -19.43 5.85 2.71
N ILE A 352 -19.45 6.84 3.64
CA ILE A 352 -20.55 7.09 4.56
C ILE A 352 -21.18 8.44 4.20
N ILE A 353 -22.49 8.46 3.96
CA ILE A 353 -23.22 9.69 3.64
C ILE A 353 -24.26 9.91 4.73
N ASN A 354 -24.09 11.01 5.50
CA ASN A 354 -24.94 11.36 6.66
C ASN A 354 -25.96 12.46 6.34
N GLY A 355 -26.44 12.54 5.11
CA GLY A 355 -27.51 13.47 4.77
C GLY A 355 -28.83 13.13 5.46
N THR A 356 -29.60 14.16 5.78
CA THR A 356 -30.97 14.04 6.32
C THR A 356 -32.00 14.57 5.29
N GLU A 357 -33.29 14.33 5.52
CA GLU A 357 -34.34 14.85 4.65
C GLU A 357 -34.36 16.39 4.64
N GLN A 358 -34.03 17.02 5.76
CA GLN A 358 -33.95 18.47 5.91
C GLN A 358 -32.65 19.08 5.41
N ASN A 359 -31.55 18.30 5.49
CA ASN A 359 -30.21 18.71 5.10
C ASN A 359 -29.55 17.61 4.27
N PRO A 360 -30.01 17.39 3.03
CA PRO A 360 -29.45 16.34 2.17
C PRO A 360 -28.00 16.64 1.77
N VAL A 361 -27.25 15.61 1.52
CA VAL A 361 -26.00 15.71 0.75
C VAL A 361 -26.39 15.81 -0.73
N GLU A 362 -25.92 16.84 -1.40
CA GLU A 362 -26.20 17.08 -2.81
C GLU A 362 -24.92 16.84 -3.64
N ILE A 363 -25.01 16.00 -4.67
CA ILE A 363 -23.94 15.79 -5.65
C ILE A 363 -24.50 16.15 -7.03
N PHE A 364 -23.85 17.10 -7.68
CA PHE A 364 -24.37 17.67 -8.93
C PHE A 364 -23.21 17.99 -9.91
N PRO A 365 -23.48 18.02 -11.23
CA PRO A 365 -22.45 18.35 -12.21
C PRO A 365 -22.03 19.82 -12.11
N HIS A 366 -20.79 20.13 -12.53
CA HIS A 366 -20.34 21.51 -12.76
C HIS A 366 -21.30 22.21 -13.71
N SER A 367 -21.65 23.45 -13.38
CA SER A 367 -22.47 24.32 -14.23
C SER A 367 -21.65 24.93 -15.36
#